data_be4fe7de2b5b9d6b6de70f728b2e48cd
#
_entry.id   be4fe7de2b5b9d6b6de70f728b2e48cd
#
_cell.length_a   1.000
_cell.length_b   1.000
_cell.length_c   1.000
_cell.angle_alpha   90.00
_cell.angle_beta   90.00
_cell.angle_gamma   90.00
#
_symmetry.space_group_name_H-M   'P 1'
#
loop_
_entity.id
_entity.type
_entity.pdbx_description
1 polymer ?
#
loop_
_entity_poly.entity_id
_entity_poly.type
_entity_poly.pdbx_seq_one_letter_code
_entity_poly.pdbx_strand_id
1 'polypeptide(L)'
;MARELVSLPPFQALVDQHWRDVARLARALAGPVDGDDVAQRAWEKAFAAYPELTSAKNLRSWLLTITARCATDLHRSRSPSAGSR
;
A
#
# COMPACT_ATOMS: atom_id res chain seq x y z
N MET A 1 -9.79 -27.89 6.37
CA MET A 1 -10.37 -27.48 6.05
C MET A 1 -10.68 -26.33 5.40
N ALA A 2 -11.41 -25.50 5.80
CA ALA A 2 -11.81 -24.37 5.04
C ALA A 2 -10.73 -23.39 4.75
N ARG A 3 -9.68 -23.41 5.47
CA ARG A 3 -8.73 -22.41 5.22
C ARG A 3 -7.94 -22.62 4.07
N GLU A 4 -7.98 -23.73 3.47
CA GLU A 4 -7.21 -23.85 2.31
C GLU A 4 -7.86 -23.27 1.15
N LEU A 5 -8.97 -22.65 1.28
CA LEU A 5 -9.66 -22.07 0.15
C LEU A 5 -8.94 -20.85 -0.42
N VAL A 6 -8.06 -20.22 0.35
CA VAL A 6 -7.34 -19.08 -0.16
C VAL A 6 -5.88 -19.45 -0.32
N SER A 7 -5.39 -19.33 -1.54
CA SER A 7 -4.01 -19.61 -1.84
C SER A 7 -3.36 -18.32 -2.30
N LEU A 8 -2.61 -17.69 -1.42
CA LEU A 8 -1.95 -16.44 -1.75
C LEU A 8 -0.52 -16.71 -2.20
N PRO A 9 -0.04 -15.97 -3.20
CA PRO A 9 1.36 -16.10 -3.58
C PRO A 9 2.26 -15.56 -2.48
N PRO A 10 3.55 -15.89 -2.50
CA PRO A 10 4.47 -15.31 -1.52
C PRO A 10 4.44 -13.79 -1.66
N PHE A 11 4.56 -13.09 -0.54
CA PHE A 11 4.47 -11.64 -0.57
C PHE A 11 5.53 -11.03 -1.47
N GLN A 12 6.73 -11.62 -1.52
CA GLN A 12 7.79 -11.12 -2.38
C GLN A 12 7.36 -11.11 -3.86
N ALA A 13 6.52 -12.06 -4.26
CA ALA A 13 6.03 -12.08 -5.63
C ALA A 13 5.17 -10.85 -5.92
N LEU A 14 4.41 -10.39 -4.93
CA LEU A 14 3.64 -9.18 -5.10
C LEU A 14 4.55 -7.96 -5.24
N VAL A 15 5.60 -7.91 -4.43
CA VAL A 15 6.54 -6.81 -4.53
C VAL A 15 7.16 -6.78 -5.92
N ASP A 16 7.64 -7.92 -6.39
CA ASP A 16 8.30 -8.00 -7.69
C ASP A 16 7.36 -7.61 -8.82
N GLN A 17 6.11 -7.99 -8.70
CA GLN A 17 5.15 -7.75 -9.77
C GLN A 17 4.59 -6.33 -9.77
N HIS A 18 4.44 -5.71 -8.62
CA HIS A 18 3.73 -4.45 -8.51
C HIS A 18 4.52 -3.28 -7.97
N TRP A 19 5.82 -3.43 -7.71
CA TRP A 19 6.55 -2.35 -7.07
C TRP A 19 6.57 -1.06 -7.91
N ARG A 20 6.58 -1.21 -9.22
CA ARG A 20 6.59 -0.02 -10.08
C ARG A 20 5.28 0.74 -10.01
N ASP A 21 4.18 0.00 -9.97
CA ASP A 21 2.87 0.64 -9.88
C ASP A 21 2.71 1.36 -8.55
N VAL A 22 3.17 0.75 -7.46
CA VAL A 22 3.09 1.37 -6.15
C VAL A 22 3.98 2.62 -6.12
N ALA A 23 5.20 2.53 -6.64
CA ALA A 23 6.11 3.67 -6.65
C ALA A 23 5.57 4.81 -7.50
N ARG A 24 5.00 4.47 -8.66
CA ARG A 24 4.44 5.48 -9.54
C ARG A 24 3.28 6.23 -8.90
N LEU A 25 2.36 5.49 -8.31
CA LEU A 25 1.22 6.11 -7.66
C LEU A 25 1.66 6.92 -6.45
N ALA A 26 2.58 6.39 -5.66
CA ALA A 26 3.07 7.11 -4.49
C ALA A 26 3.68 8.45 -4.88
N ARG A 27 4.46 8.46 -5.96
CA ARG A 27 5.07 9.72 -6.41
C ARG A 27 4.06 10.66 -7.03
N ALA A 28 3.06 10.11 -7.71
CA ALA A 28 2.03 10.96 -8.29
C ALA A 28 1.22 11.65 -7.20
N LEU A 29 1.00 10.99 -6.08
CA LEU A 29 0.17 11.56 -5.03
C LEU A 29 0.96 12.38 -4.02
N ALA A 30 2.20 12.01 -3.73
CA ALA A 30 2.97 12.64 -2.68
C ALA A 30 4.18 13.42 -3.18
N GLY A 31 4.48 13.33 -4.46
CA GLY A 31 5.61 14.04 -5.03
C GLY A 31 6.90 13.26 -4.97
N PRO A 32 7.94 13.75 -5.67
CA PRO A 32 9.18 12.99 -5.79
C PRO A 32 9.95 12.85 -4.48
N VAL A 33 9.76 13.77 -3.56
CA VAL A 33 10.48 13.70 -2.30
C VAL A 33 9.82 12.70 -1.35
N ASP A 34 8.51 12.79 -1.23
CA ASP A 34 7.79 11.95 -0.27
C ASP A 34 7.30 10.63 -0.84
N GLY A 35 7.34 10.50 -2.15
CA GLY A 35 6.80 9.31 -2.80
C GLY A 35 7.45 8.03 -2.33
N ASP A 36 8.78 8.04 -2.17
CA ASP A 36 9.48 6.83 -1.74
C ASP A 36 9.09 6.44 -0.32
N ASP A 37 8.89 7.43 0.55
CA ASP A 37 8.46 7.16 1.92
C ASP A 37 7.04 6.58 1.93
N VAL A 38 6.17 7.15 1.10
CA VAL A 38 4.81 6.63 0.99
C VAL A 38 4.81 5.20 0.47
N ALA A 39 5.63 4.93 -0.55
CA ALA A 39 5.71 3.57 -1.10
C ALA A 39 6.19 2.59 -0.03
N GLN A 40 7.19 2.96 0.74
CA GLN A 40 7.69 2.08 1.78
C GLN A 40 6.62 1.82 2.85
N ARG A 41 5.92 2.85 3.27
CA ARG A 41 4.85 2.69 4.24
C ARG A 41 3.74 1.81 3.70
N ALA A 42 3.44 1.94 2.41
CA ALA A 42 2.41 1.11 1.79
C ALA A 42 2.82 -0.36 1.83
N TRP A 43 4.09 -0.66 1.54
CA TRP A 43 4.55 -2.05 1.59
C TRP A 43 4.54 -2.59 3.01
N GLU A 44 4.88 -1.78 4.01
CA GLU A 44 4.84 -2.22 5.40
C GLU A 44 3.41 -2.56 5.82
N LYS A 45 2.46 -1.71 5.46
CA LYS A 45 1.07 -1.97 5.80
C LYS A 45 0.52 -3.17 5.03
N ALA A 46 0.91 -3.29 3.78
CA ALA A 46 0.48 -4.43 2.98
C ALA A 46 1.01 -5.73 3.56
N PHE A 47 2.26 -5.73 3.97
CA PHE A 47 2.86 -6.93 4.53
C PHE A 47 2.14 -7.35 5.82
N ALA A 48 1.82 -6.38 6.66
CA ALA A 48 1.12 -6.66 7.91
C ALA A 48 -0.29 -7.18 7.67
N ALA A 49 -0.96 -6.69 6.63
CA ALA A 49 -2.34 -7.09 6.36
C ALA A 49 -2.45 -8.33 5.49
N TYR A 50 -1.38 -8.71 4.82
CA TYR A 50 -1.43 -9.78 3.84
C TYR A 50 -1.96 -11.11 4.39
N PRO A 51 -1.53 -11.56 5.58
CA PRO A 51 -2.03 -12.84 6.09
C PRO A 51 -3.53 -12.85 6.36
N GLU A 52 -4.14 -11.66 6.45
CA GLU A 52 -5.56 -11.57 6.75
C GLU A 52 -6.43 -11.56 5.50
N LEU A 53 -5.81 -11.58 4.33
CA LEU A 53 -6.59 -11.52 3.10
C LEU A 53 -7.38 -12.79 2.89
N THR A 54 -8.59 -12.62 2.43
CA THR A 54 -9.48 -13.74 2.16
C THR A 54 -9.62 -14.05 0.68
N SER A 55 -8.90 -13.31 -0.17
CA SER A 55 -8.98 -13.51 -1.60
C SER A 55 -7.71 -13.03 -2.27
N ALA A 56 -7.26 -13.76 -3.28
CA ALA A 56 -6.11 -13.35 -4.07
C ALA A 56 -6.52 -12.50 -5.28
N LYS A 57 -7.80 -12.22 -5.43
CA LYS A 57 -8.26 -11.41 -6.55
C LYS A 57 -7.94 -9.95 -6.31
N ASN A 58 -7.62 -9.27 -7.39
CA ASN A 58 -7.42 -7.83 -7.33
C ASN A 58 -6.36 -7.36 -6.35
N LEU A 59 -5.27 -8.12 -6.25
CA LEU A 59 -4.18 -7.73 -5.36
C LEU A 59 -3.57 -6.40 -5.76
N ARG A 60 -3.52 -6.12 -7.06
CA ARG A 60 -3.00 -4.84 -7.51
C ARG A 60 -3.85 -3.69 -6.98
N SER A 61 -5.17 -3.79 -7.11
CA SER A 61 -6.06 -2.75 -6.62
C SER A 61 -5.95 -2.60 -5.11
N TRP A 62 -5.81 -3.70 -4.41
CA TRP A 62 -5.66 -3.68 -2.96
C TRP A 62 -4.39 -2.92 -2.58
N LEU A 63 -3.27 -3.20 -3.27
CA LEU A 63 -2.02 -2.50 -2.99
C LEU A 63 -2.12 -1.01 -3.31
N LEU A 64 -2.75 -0.67 -4.42
CA LEU A 64 -2.86 0.73 -4.80
C LEU A 64 -3.76 1.50 -3.86
N THR A 65 -4.79 0.86 -3.32
CA THR A 65 -5.65 1.49 -2.31
C THR A 65 -4.84 1.80 -1.05
N ILE A 66 -4.00 0.85 -0.61
CA ILE A 66 -3.15 1.08 0.54
C ILE A 66 -2.19 2.24 0.28
N THR A 67 -1.62 2.27 -0.93
CA THR A 67 -0.70 3.34 -1.30
C THR A 67 -1.38 4.70 -1.24
N ALA A 68 -2.57 4.79 -1.79
CA ALA A 68 -3.30 6.05 -1.79
C ALA A 68 -3.63 6.51 -0.36
N ARG A 69 -4.00 5.57 0.48
CA ARG A 69 -4.28 5.91 1.88
C ARG A 69 -3.05 6.38 2.60
N CYS A 70 -1.90 5.77 2.34
CA CYS A 70 -0.66 6.22 2.96
C CYS A 70 -0.29 7.63 2.52
N ALA A 71 -0.51 7.95 1.25
CA ALA A 71 -0.24 9.29 0.75
C ALA A 71 -1.16 10.31 1.43
N THR A 72 -2.43 9.96 1.55
CA THR A 72 -3.40 10.84 2.21
C THR A 72 -3.03 11.05 3.67
N ASP A 73 -2.64 9.98 4.36
CA ASP A 73 -2.27 10.08 5.77
C ASP A 73 -1.03 10.94 5.95
N LEU A 74 -0.05 10.80 5.08
CA LEU A 74 1.15 11.61 5.18
C LEU A 74 0.83 13.08 4.93
N HIS A 75 0.05 13.35 3.90
CA HIS A 75 -0.33 14.71 3.58
C HIS A 75 -1.11 15.34 4.72
N ARG A 76 -2.05 14.57 5.28
CA ARG A 76 -2.86 15.07 6.38
C ARG A 76 -2.02 15.35 7.61
N SER A 77 -1.04 14.52 7.91
CA SER A 77 -0.23 14.72 9.10
C SER A 77 0.69 15.92 8.95
N ARG A 78 0.99 16.32 7.72
CA ARG A 78 1.84 17.50 7.50
C ARG A 78 1.07 18.77 7.31
N SER A 79 -0.24 18.68 7.16
CA SER A 79 -1.04 19.87 6.94
C SER A 79 -1.18 20.65 8.23
N PRO A 80 -0.81 21.93 8.24
CA PRO A 80 -0.96 22.72 9.46
C PRO A 80 -2.40 22.80 9.93
N SER A 81 -3.32 22.88 9.01
CA SER A 81 -4.71 23.00 9.40
C SER A 81 -5.21 21.73 10.03
N ALA A 82 -4.71 20.61 9.61
CA ALA A 82 -5.12 19.36 10.20
C ALA A 82 -4.60 19.25 11.62
N GLY A 83 -3.43 19.77 11.84
CA GLY A 83 -2.86 19.69 13.16
C GLY A 83 -3.51 20.63 14.14
N SER A 84 -4.10 21.65 13.65
CA SER A 84 -4.66 22.61 14.53
C SER A 84 -5.91 22.13 15.17
N ARG A 85 -6.31 21.43 14.95
CA ARG A 85 -7.38 21.30 15.66
C ARG A 85 -7.56 20.75 16.23
#